data_baf3bd5e162d4bac3d24e1c43fe30fdd
#
_entry.id   baf3bd5e162d4bac3d24e1c43fe30fdd
#
_cell.length_a   1.000
_cell.length_b   1.000
_cell.length_c   1.000
_cell.angle_alpha   90.00
_cell.angle_beta   90.00
_cell.angle_gamma   90.00
#
_symmetry.space_group_name_H-M   'P 1'
#
loop_
_entity.id
_entity.type
_entity.pdbx_description
1 polymer ?
#
loop_
_entity_poly.entity_id
_entity_poly.type
_entity_poly.pdbx_seq_one_letter_code
_entity_poly.pdbx_strand_id
1 'polypeptide(L)'
;MNLPMMDTDLGFQFSDKESMAVGTDLLVIGNDMLGPGIYKYSLLTNSWSQGLPMNEPRWLLGSASFKNIAIFAGGVDRNGKIMDAVESYDSETGTWKTLPSMIKPRKLSSGVFMDGKFYAIGGISSNDSNPLTCGEEYDLDTQKWTEIPNMSPGGGGPGMAPPLLAVASNELYAADCAAMELKMYSKKNKEWVAIGRLPEIAHSRDGWGIAFRGCGNRVVIICGPRDTQNRYIEIYSWVPSEGPPQWMRIGWKSINNFVFNCAIMGC
;
A
#
# COMPACT_ATOMS: atom_id res chain seq x y z
N MET A 1 7.45 -7.44 -19.19
CA MET A 1 6.19 -7.49 -19.95
C MET A 1 5.51 -6.14 -19.80
N ASN A 2 5.01 -5.53 -20.85
CA ASN A 2 4.18 -4.33 -20.71
C ASN A 2 2.73 -4.79 -20.68
N LEU A 3 1.94 -4.25 -19.75
CA LEU A 3 0.51 -4.48 -19.74
C LEU A 3 -0.11 -3.83 -20.99
N PRO A 4 -1.21 -4.39 -21.53
CA PRO A 4 -1.97 -3.73 -22.59
C PRO A 4 -2.37 -2.31 -22.15
N MET A 5 -2.37 -1.37 -23.06
CA MET A 5 -2.86 -0.02 -22.76
C MET A 5 -4.37 -0.07 -22.49
N MET A 6 -4.82 0.71 -21.51
CA MET A 6 -6.26 0.90 -21.31
C MET A 6 -6.82 1.78 -22.41
N ASP A 7 -8.01 1.45 -22.92
CA ASP A 7 -8.69 2.19 -23.98
C ASP A 7 -9.19 3.60 -23.56
N THR A 8 -8.94 4.00 -22.32
CA THR A 8 -9.35 5.31 -21.81
C THR A 8 -8.13 6.17 -21.50
N ASP A 9 -7.85 7.14 -22.36
CA ASP A 9 -6.85 8.21 -22.17
C ASP A 9 -7.10 9.05 -20.90
N LEU A 10 -8.23 8.87 -20.23
CA LEU A 10 -8.68 9.62 -19.06
C LEU A 10 -8.51 8.85 -17.73
N GLY A 11 -8.25 7.56 -17.78
CA GLY A 11 -7.98 6.76 -16.57
C GLY A 11 -6.65 7.17 -15.97
N PHE A 12 -6.66 7.60 -14.71
CA PHE A 12 -5.43 7.86 -13.95
C PHE A 12 -4.73 9.21 -14.14
N GLN A 13 -5.47 10.27 -14.42
CA GLN A 13 -4.90 11.63 -14.42
C GLN A 13 -4.50 12.11 -13.02
N PHE A 14 -5.07 11.54 -11.96
CA PHE A 14 -4.80 11.94 -10.58
C PHE A 14 -3.86 10.95 -9.87
N SER A 15 -3.06 11.47 -8.93
CA SER A 15 -2.01 10.71 -8.23
C SER A 15 -2.51 9.75 -7.16
N ASP A 16 -3.76 9.89 -6.71
CA ASP A 16 -4.34 9.17 -5.59
C ASP A 16 -4.82 7.76 -5.99
N LYS A 17 -3.88 6.91 -6.39
CA LYS A 17 -4.18 5.56 -6.88
C LYS A 17 -3.67 4.51 -5.92
N GLU A 18 -4.51 3.50 -5.70
CA GLU A 18 -4.12 2.26 -5.05
C GLU A 18 -4.09 1.13 -6.09
N SER A 19 -3.04 0.33 -6.07
CA SER A 19 -2.93 -0.86 -6.93
C SER A 19 -2.75 -2.10 -6.07
N MET A 20 -3.57 -3.13 -6.35
CA MET A 20 -3.66 -4.33 -5.53
C MET A 20 -3.76 -5.56 -6.42
N ALA A 21 -2.82 -6.50 -6.23
CA ALA A 21 -2.96 -7.83 -6.81
C ALA A 21 -3.84 -8.70 -5.90
N VAL A 22 -4.86 -9.33 -6.45
CA VAL A 22 -5.76 -10.23 -5.72
C VAL A 22 -6.16 -11.41 -6.60
N GLY A 23 -5.81 -12.62 -6.20
CA GLY A 23 -5.92 -13.80 -7.07
C GLY A 23 -5.15 -13.59 -8.38
N THR A 24 -5.82 -13.72 -9.51
CA THR A 24 -5.26 -13.49 -10.87
C THR A 24 -5.55 -12.09 -11.42
N ASP A 25 -6.15 -11.23 -10.63
CA ASP A 25 -6.53 -9.89 -11.03
C ASP A 25 -5.60 -8.82 -10.42
N LEU A 26 -5.36 -7.75 -11.18
CA LEU A 26 -4.80 -6.50 -10.67
C LEU A 26 -5.93 -5.47 -10.61
N LEU A 27 -6.26 -5.04 -9.42
CA LEU A 27 -7.18 -3.92 -9.21
C LEU A 27 -6.39 -2.62 -9.18
N VAL A 28 -6.88 -1.61 -9.86
CA VAL A 28 -6.38 -0.24 -9.75
C VAL A 28 -7.55 0.66 -9.40
N ILE A 29 -7.46 1.28 -8.25
CA ILE A 29 -8.49 2.12 -7.66
C ILE A 29 -7.96 3.53 -7.61
N GLY A 30 -8.72 4.48 -8.09
CA GLY A 30 -8.30 5.88 -8.09
C GLY A 30 -9.47 6.81 -8.30
N ASN A 31 -9.15 8.10 -8.31
CA ASN A 31 -10.11 9.15 -8.61
C ASN A 31 -9.84 9.64 -10.04
N ASP A 32 -10.85 9.58 -10.89
CA ASP A 32 -10.82 10.14 -12.23
C ASP A 32 -11.72 11.40 -12.33
N MET A 33 -11.90 11.94 -13.52
CA MET A 33 -12.74 13.13 -13.73
C MET A 33 -14.22 12.89 -13.37
N LEU A 34 -14.67 11.64 -13.33
CA LEU A 34 -16.06 11.26 -13.02
C LEU A 34 -16.22 10.85 -11.54
N GLY A 35 -15.12 10.75 -10.80
CA GLY A 35 -15.07 10.34 -9.39
C GLY A 35 -14.29 9.05 -9.17
N PRO A 36 -14.50 8.35 -8.04
CA PRO A 36 -13.81 7.11 -7.73
C PRO A 36 -14.12 6.04 -8.77
N GLY A 37 -13.06 5.53 -9.42
CA GLY A 37 -13.13 4.48 -10.42
C GLY A 37 -12.31 3.26 -10.02
N ILE A 38 -12.75 2.09 -10.46
CA ILE A 38 -12.03 0.82 -10.30
C ILE A 38 -11.82 0.22 -11.67
N TYR A 39 -10.57 -0.13 -11.94
CA TYR A 39 -10.18 -0.85 -13.15
C TYR A 39 -9.56 -2.18 -12.76
N LYS A 40 -9.89 -3.20 -13.53
CA LYS A 40 -9.43 -4.57 -13.31
C LYS A 40 -8.68 -5.07 -14.54
N TYR A 41 -7.44 -5.49 -14.32
CA TYR A 41 -6.68 -6.25 -15.31
C TYR A 41 -6.67 -7.71 -14.92
N SER A 42 -7.06 -8.59 -15.83
CA SER A 42 -7.00 -10.03 -15.62
C SER A 42 -5.78 -10.62 -16.32
N LEU A 43 -4.94 -11.35 -15.57
CA LEU A 43 -3.83 -12.13 -16.12
C LEU A 43 -4.31 -13.23 -17.04
N LEU A 44 -5.49 -13.80 -16.78
CA LEU A 44 -6.01 -14.93 -17.54
C LEU A 44 -6.46 -14.52 -18.95
N THR A 45 -7.09 -13.35 -19.06
CA THR A 45 -7.59 -12.84 -20.35
C THR A 45 -6.64 -11.83 -21.00
N ASN A 46 -5.58 -11.41 -20.27
CA ASN A 46 -4.65 -10.36 -20.70
C ASN A 46 -5.38 -9.08 -21.15
N SER A 47 -6.40 -8.68 -20.40
CA SER A 47 -7.22 -7.53 -20.76
C SER A 47 -7.68 -6.71 -19.57
N TRP A 48 -7.93 -5.43 -19.82
CA TRP A 48 -8.55 -4.52 -18.86
C TRP A 48 -10.07 -4.55 -18.98
N SER A 49 -10.72 -4.34 -17.86
CA SER A 49 -12.18 -4.12 -17.77
C SER A 49 -12.47 -3.12 -16.63
N GLN A 50 -13.64 -2.51 -16.68
CA GLN A 50 -14.12 -1.74 -15.55
C GLN A 50 -14.49 -2.69 -14.41
N GLY A 51 -14.01 -2.41 -13.20
CA GLY A 51 -14.39 -3.14 -12.00
C GLY A 51 -15.72 -2.65 -11.44
N LEU A 52 -16.38 -3.49 -10.65
CA LEU A 52 -17.55 -3.06 -9.88
C LEU A 52 -17.14 -2.01 -8.84
N PRO A 53 -17.94 -0.95 -8.65
CA PRO A 53 -17.65 0.05 -7.63
C PRO A 53 -17.75 -0.52 -6.22
N MET A 54 -17.02 0.09 -5.28
CA MET A 54 -17.25 -0.13 -3.84
C MET A 54 -18.69 0.25 -3.46
N ASN A 55 -19.22 -0.37 -2.41
CA ASN A 55 -20.50 0.05 -1.83
C ASN A 55 -20.44 1.49 -1.32
N GLU A 56 -19.30 1.89 -0.74
CA GLU A 56 -18.99 3.26 -0.34
C GLU A 56 -17.75 3.76 -1.08
N PRO A 57 -17.91 4.40 -2.29
CA PRO A 57 -16.79 4.85 -3.11
C PRO A 57 -15.93 5.89 -2.39
N ARG A 58 -14.63 5.63 -2.30
CA ARG A 58 -13.65 6.46 -1.58
C ARG A 58 -12.22 6.24 -2.09
N TRP A 59 -11.31 7.12 -1.73
CA TRP A 59 -9.89 7.04 -2.08
C TRP A 59 -9.00 7.40 -0.88
N LEU A 60 -7.66 7.37 -1.02
CA LEU A 60 -6.68 7.56 0.08
C LEU A 60 -6.84 6.54 1.21
N LEU A 61 -7.24 5.34 0.87
CA LEU A 61 -7.49 4.25 1.80
C LEU A 61 -6.22 3.41 2.03
N GLY A 62 -6.21 2.63 3.12
CA GLY A 62 -5.23 1.57 3.33
C GLY A 62 -5.75 0.26 2.77
N SER A 63 -4.91 -0.49 2.06
CA SER A 63 -5.33 -1.73 1.44
C SER A 63 -4.27 -2.82 1.52
N ALA A 64 -4.71 -4.06 1.58
CA ALA A 64 -3.87 -5.25 1.43
C ALA A 64 -4.69 -6.42 0.91
N SER A 65 -4.00 -7.35 0.25
CA SER A 65 -4.59 -8.59 -0.24
C SER A 65 -3.96 -9.82 0.41
N PHE A 66 -4.78 -10.84 0.57
CA PHE A 66 -4.36 -12.16 1.01
C PHE A 66 -5.18 -13.22 0.27
N LYS A 67 -4.50 -14.07 -0.51
CA LYS A 67 -5.16 -15.06 -1.40
C LYS A 67 -6.12 -14.35 -2.37
N ASN A 68 -7.39 -14.72 -2.34
CA ASN A 68 -8.44 -14.22 -3.22
C ASN A 68 -9.19 -13.00 -2.66
N ILE A 69 -8.81 -12.51 -1.48
CA ILE A 69 -9.48 -11.41 -0.80
C ILE A 69 -8.55 -10.20 -0.71
N ALA A 70 -9.07 -9.02 -1.03
CA ALA A 70 -8.45 -7.74 -0.71
C ALA A 70 -9.34 -6.97 0.25
N ILE A 71 -8.74 -6.32 1.25
CA ILE A 71 -9.44 -5.44 2.20
C ILE A 71 -9.02 -4.00 1.95
N PHE A 72 -10.00 -3.10 1.96
CA PHE A 72 -9.87 -1.67 1.74
C PHE A 72 -10.48 -0.93 2.92
N ALA A 73 -9.66 -0.20 3.66
CA ALA A 73 -10.02 0.39 4.95
C ALA A 73 -9.80 1.90 4.98
N GLY A 74 -10.78 2.64 5.48
CA GLY A 74 -10.73 4.10 5.62
C GLY A 74 -10.81 4.84 4.29
N GLY A 75 -10.07 5.93 4.19
CA GLY A 75 -10.08 6.83 3.04
C GLY A 75 -10.93 8.06 3.23
N VAL A 76 -11.26 8.74 2.14
CA VAL A 76 -12.14 9.92 2.12
C VAL A 76 -13.26 9.73 1.12
N ASP A 77 -14.45 10.20 1.45
CA ASP A 77 -15.60 10.25 0.55
C ASP A 77 -15.52 11.46 -0.42
N ARG A 78 -16.52 11.59 -1.30
CA ARG A 78 -16.63 12.71 -2.26
C ARG A 78 -16.74 14.10 -1.61
N ASN A 79 -17.11 14.15 -0.34
CA ASN A 79 -17.24 15.39 0.43
C ASN A 79 -15.96 15.71 1.22
N GLY A 80 -14.94 14.87 1.13
CA GLY A 80 -13.70 15.00 1.90
C GLY A 80 -13.80 14.49 3.34
N LYS A 81 -14.91 13.81 3.71
CA LYS A 81 -15.07 13.20 5.03
C LYS A 81 -14.14 12.01 5.17
N ILE A 82 -13.35 11.96 6.24
CA ILE A 82 -12.51 10.82 6.57
C ILE A 82 -13.41 9.69 7.09
N MET A 83 -13.21 8.49 6.52
CA MET A 83 -14.08 7.34 6.74
C MET A 83 -13.41 6.31 7.66
N ASP A 84 -14.23 5.58 8.40
CA ASP A 84 -13.90 4.36 9.14
C ASP A 84 -14.41 3.10 8.43
N ALA A 85 -15.06 3.26 7.28
CA ALA A 85 -15.64 2.21 6.47
C ALA A 85 -14.59 1.21 5.98
N VAL A 86 -14.98 -0.06 5.95
CA VAL A 86 -14.13 -1.17 5.50
C VAL A 86 -14.91 -2.07 4.56
N GLU A 87 -14.31 -2.43 3.45
CA GLU A 87 -14.88 -3.37 2.49
C GLU A 87 -13.85 -4.39 2.06
N SER A 88 -14.29 -5.60 1.79
CA SER A 88 -13.52 -6.64 1.13
C SER A 88 -14.00 -6.85 -0.29
N TYR A 89 -13.05 -7.09 -1.18
CA TYR A 89 -13.28 -7.57 -2.54
C TYR A 89 -12.85 -9.03 -2.63
N ASP A 90 -13.70 -9.87 -3.20
CA ASP A 90 -13.42 -11.27 -3.48
C ASP A 90 -13.20 -11.43 -4.99
N SER A 91 -12.00 -11.87 -5.41
CA SER A 91 -11.64 -12.02 -6.81
C SER A 91 -12.29 -13.23 -7.50
N GLU A 92 -12.74 -14.24 -6.76
CA GLU A 92 -13.44 -15.41 -7.33
C GLU A 92 -14.87 -15.06 -7.72
N THR A 93 -15.55 -14.29 -6.88
CA THR A 93 -16.94 -13.88 -7.13
C THR A 93 -17.03 -12.52 -7.82
N GLY A 94 -15.96 -11.72 -7.77
CA GLY A 94 -15.93 -10.35 -8.29
C GLY A 94 -16.81 -9.39 -7.50
N THR A 95 -17.12 -9.67 -6.23
CA THR A 95 -18.09 -8.90 -5.43
C THR A 95 -17.45 -8.17 -4.27
N TRP A 96 -18.11 -7.09 -3.84
CA TRP A 96 -17.77 -6.32 -2.65
C TRP A 96 -18.65 -6.72 -1.47
N LYS A 97 -18.04 -6.79 -0.29
CA LYS A 97 -18.73 -7.03 0.98
C LYS A 97 -18.31 -5.97 1.99
N THR A 98 -19.28 -5.30 2.60
CA THR A 98 -19.05 -4.40 3.73
C THR A 98 -18.65 -5.19 4.97
N LEU A 99 -17.57 -4.75 5.63
CA LEU A 99 -17.06 -5.30 6.88
C LEU A 99 -17.33 -4.34 8.03
N PRO A 100 -17.19 -4.78 9.30
CA PRO A 100 -17.26 -3.89 10.46
C PRO A 100 -16.30 -2.71 10.32
N SER A 101 -16.78 -1.51 10.67
CA SER A 101 -15.98 -0.28 10.65
C SER A 101 -14.80 -0.34 11.62
N MET A 102 -13.71 0.36 11.28
CA MET A 102 -12.59 0.59 12.18
C MET A 102 -13.02 1.38 13.42
N ILE A 103 -12.21 1.33 14.46
CA ILE A 103 -12.42 2.11 15.69
C ILE A 103 -12.21 3.61 15.42
N LYS A 104 -11.22 3.93 14.58
CA LYS A 104 -10.88 5.32 14.20
C LYS A 104 -10.96 5.51 12.69
N PRO A 105 -11.65 6.55 12.21
CA PRO A 105 -11.57 6.92 10.80
C PRO A 105 -10.13 7.29 10.46
N ARG A 106 -9.67 6.95 9.25
CA ARG A 106 -8.31 7.27 8.79
C ARG A 106 -8.19 7.36 7.28
N LYS A 107 -7.38 8.29 6.82
CA LYS A 107 -6.91 8.39 5.43
C LYS A 107 -5.39 8.33 5.38
N LEU A 108 -4.81 8.02 4.22
CA LEU A 108 -3.36 7.90 4.04
C LEU A 108 -2.73 6.90 5.04
N SER A 109 -3.47 5.86 5.37
CA SER A 109 -2.97 4.72 6.15
C SER A 109 -2.41 3.64 5.24
N SER A 110 -1.62 2.74 5.77
CA SER A 110 -1.15 1.56 5.03
C SER A 110 -1.82 0.30 5.55
N GLY A 111 -2.25 -0.56 4.61
CA GLY A 111 -2.78 -1.88 4.90
C GLY A 111 -1.71 -2.96 4.75
N VAL A 112 -1.72 -3.96 5.63
CA VAL A 112 -0.91 -5.18 5.50
C VAL A 112 -1.68 -6.40 6.02
N PHE A 113 -1.34 -7.57 5.50
CA PHE A 113 -1.71 -8.86 6.12
C PHE A 113 -0.52 -9.46 6.85
N MET A 114 -0.72 -9.86 8.09
CA MET A 114 0.27 -10.50 8.93
C MET A 114 -0.46 -11.37 9.98
N ASP A 115 0.10 -12.54 10.32
CA ASP A 115 -0.51 -13.48 11.29
C ASP A 115 -1.98 -13.87 10.94
N GLY A 116 -2.32 -13.91 9.63
CA GLY A 116 -3.68 -14.21 9.18
C GLY A 116 -4.70 -13.09 9.39
N LYS A 117 -4.26 -11.90 9.81
CA LYS A 117 -5.10 -10.74 10.12
C LYS A 117 -4.76 -9.55 9.24
N PHE A 118 -5.72 -8.65 9.06
CA PHE A 118 -5.51 -7.38 8.36
C PHE A 118 -5.17 -6.28 9.38
N TYR A 119 -4.22 -5.43 9.01
CA TYR A 119 -3.81 -4.27 9.81
C TYR A 119 -3.94 -2.99 9.00
N ALA A 120 -4.57 -1.98 9.60
CA ALA A 120 -4.57 -0.60 9.10
C ALA A 120 -3.65 0.24 10.01
N ILE A 121 -2.55 0.78 9.46
CA ILE A 121 -1.47 1.36 10.26
C ILE A 121 -1.25 2.82 9.91
N GLY A 122 -1.23 3.68 10.93
CA GLY A 122 -0.97 5.11 10.79
C GLY A 122 -2.10 5.85 10.09
N GLY A 123 -1.75 6.85 9.29
CA GLY A 123 -2.70 7.73 8.61
C GLY A 123 -3.11 8.94 9.42
N ILE A 124 -4.13 9.66 8.95
CA ILE A 124 -4.66 10.89 9.55
C ILE A 124 -6.14 10.70 9.84
N SER A 125 -6.58 10.99 11.08
CA SER A 125 -7.96 10.77 11.54
C SER A 125 -8.84 12.02 11.54
N SER A 126 -8.25 13.19 11.65
CA SER A 126 -8.98 14.44 11.81
C SER A 126 -8.48 15.54 10.88
N ASN A 127 -9.21 16.62 10.75
CA ASN A 127 -8.86 17.76 9.89
C ASN A 127 -7.67 18.59 10.41
N ASP A 128 -7.27 18.44 11.66
CA ASP A 128 -6.07 19.02 12.27
C ASP A 128 -4.79 18.34 11.80
N SER A 129 -4.93 17.31 10.95
CA SER A 129 -3.84 16.67 10.23
C SER A 129 -2.77 16.00 11.10
N ASN A 130 -3.08 15.72 12.35
CA ASN A 130 -2.18 15.00 13.24
C ASN A 130 -2.10 13.52 12.82
N PRO A 131 -0.91 12.96 12.59
CA PRO A 131 -0.78 11.57 12.23
C PRO A 131 -1.14 10.65 13.40
N LEU A 132 -1.80 9.54 13.09
CA LEU A 132 -2.07 8.49 14.05
C LEU A 132 -0.79 7.70 14.34
N THR A 133 -0.48 7.51 15.63
CA THR A 133 0.63 6.67 16.07
C THR A 133 0.24 5.20 16.21
N CYS A 134 -1.06 4.89 16.21
CA CYS A 134 -1.58 3.53 16.36
C CYS A 134 -1.79 2.83 15.02
N GLY A 135 -1.93 1.52 15.07
CA GLY A 135 -2.57 0.68 14.08
C GLY A 135 -3.85 0.06 14.64
N GLU A 136 -4.63 -0.55 13.77
CA GLU A 136 -5.76 -1.38 14.14
C GLU A 136 -5.66 -2.73 13.45
N GLU A 137 -5.87 -3.80 14.21
CA GLU A 137 -5.90 -5.18 13.76
C GLU A 137 -7.33 -5.62 13.53
N TYR A 138 -7.62 -6.19 12.38
CA TYR A 138 -8.89 -6.84 12.07
C TYR A 138 -8.70 -8.34 12.02
N ASP A 139 -9.39 -9.04 12.91
CA ASP A 139 -9.43 -10.50 12.95
C ASP A 139 -10.59 -10.98 12.05
N LEU A 140 -10.26 -11.74 10.99
CA LEU A 140 -11.23 -12.18 10.00
C LEU A 140 -12.23 -13.22 10.57
N ASP A 141 -11.80 -14.02 11.53
CA ASP A 141 -12.63 -15.08 12.12
C ASP A 141 -13.66 -14.50 13.09
N THR A 142 -13.22 -13.62 13.97
CA THR A 142 -14.07 -12.98 14.98
C THR A 142 -14.79 -11.73 14.48
N GLN A 143 -14.36 -11.18 13.35
CA GLN A 143 -14.85 -9.92 12.74
C GLN A 143 -14.73 -8.72 13.69
N LYS A 144 -13.66 -8.65 14.48
CA LYS A 144 -13.43 -7.58 15.45
C LYS A 144 -12.18 -6.81 15.16
N TRP A 145 -12.26 -5.50 15.45
CA TRP A 145 -11.12 -4.60 15.44
C TRP A 145 -10.50 -4.47 16.83
N THR A 146 -9.18 -4.39 16.88
CA THR A 146 -8.40 -4.15 18.11
C THR A 146 -7.36 -3.07 17.83
N GLU A 147 -7.32 -2.01 18.64
CA GLU A 147 -6.30 -0.96 18.52
C GLU A 147 -4.96 -1.45 19.07
N ILE A 148 -3.88 -1.16 18.31
CA ILE A 148 -2.51 -1.46 18.72
C ILE A 148 -1.76 -0.13 18.84
N PRO A 149 -1.44 0.32 20.07
CA PRO A 149 -0.70 1.54 20.31
C PRO A 149 0.71 1.50 19.68
N ASN A 150 1.20 2.65 19.23
CA ASN A 150 2.58 2.83 18.72
C ASN A 150 2.97 1.91 17.56
N MET A 151 1.98 1.45 16.78
CA MET A 151 2.24 0.58 15.63
C MET A 151 2.64 1.37 14.37
N SER A 152 2.42 2.68 14.31
CA SER A 152 2.92 3.49 13.21
C SER A 152 4.43 3.70 13.33
N PRO A 153 5.21 3.52 12.25
CA PRO A 153 6.68 3.71 12.29
C PRO A 153 7.11 5.18 12.40
N GLY A 154 6.16 6.10 12.44
CA GLY A 154 6.38 7.55 12.30
C GLY A 154 6.16 8.00 10.85
N GLY A 155 6.26 9.29 10.60
CA GLY A 155 5.89 9.89 9.32
C GLY A 155 4.38 10.10 9.18
N GLY A 156 3.89 10.27 7.95
CA GLY A 156 2.46 10.39 7.68
C GLY A 156 1.83 11.73 8.08
N GLY A 157 2.64 12.79 8.19
CA GLY A 157 2.12 14.15 8.39
C GLY A 157 1.46 14.71 7.12
N PRO A 158 0.94 15.94 7.18
CA PRO A 158 0.34 16.60 6.03
C PRO A 158 1.29 16.64 4.84
N GLY A 159 0.82 16.20 3.67
CA GLY A 159 1.62 16.14 2.44
C GLY A 159 2.60 14.95 2.35
N MET A 160 2.69 14.10 3.38
CA MET A 160 3.53 12.91 3.36
C MET A 160 2.79 11.70 2.80
N ALA A 161 3.54 10.77 2.22
CA ALA A 161 3.05 9.48 1.81
C ALA A 161 2.54 8.65 3.01
N PRO A 162 1.63 7.69 2.78
CA PRO A 162 1.31 6.67 3.76
C PRO A 162 2.59 5.96 4.26
N PRO A 163 2.60 5.40 5.47
CA PRO A 163 3.73 4.61 5.94
C PRO A 163 4.15 3.55 4.93
N LEU A 164 5.42 3.53 4.55
CA LEU A 164 5.94 2.54 3.59
C LEU A 164 6.20 1.22 4.30
N LEU A 165 5.26 0.29 4.19
CA LEU A 165 5.24 -0.97 4.93
C LEU A 165 5.34 -2.18 4.00
N ALA A 166 6.01 -3.22 4.48
CA ALA A 166 6.12 -4.50 3.81
C ALA A 166 6.06 -5.64 4.83
N VAL A 167 5.42 -6.75 4.46
CA VAL A 167 5.47 -8.00 5.24
C VAL A 167 6.24 -9.04 4.43
N ALA A 168 7.28 -9.61 5.02
CA ALA A 168 8.04 -10.71 4.45
C ALA A 168 8.28 -11.76 5.52
N SER A 169 8.07 -13.04 5.21
CA SER A 169 8.13 -14.15 6.17
C SER A 169 7.34 -13.87 7.45
N ASN A 170 6.18 -13.25 7.30
CA ASN A 170 5.27 -12.87 8.40
C ASN A 170 5.86 -11.85 9.41
N GLU A 171 6.93 -11.13 9.07
CA GLU A 171 7.50 -10.03 9.84
C GLU A 171 7.24 -8.70 9.14
N LEU A 172 6.98 -7.65 9.94
CA LEU A 172 6.62 -6.32 9.46
C LEU A 172 7.83 -5.40 9.41
N TYR A 173 8.05 -4.79 8.25
CA TYR A 173 9.14 -3.86 7.96
C TYR A 173 8.59 -2.50 7.55
N ALA A 174 9.35 -1.44 7.85
CA ALA A 174 9.06 -0.08 7.42
C ALA A 174 10.30 0.57 6.80
N ALA A 175 10.08 1.32 5.72
CA ALA A 175 11.09 2.15 5.10
C ALA A 175 10.94 3.60 5.57
N ASP A 176 11.87 4.06 6.39
CA ASP A 176 12.01 5.48 6.77
C ASP A 176 12.93 6.16 5.77
N CYS A 177 12.35 6.69 4.71
CA CYS A 177 13.12 7.27 3.60
C CYS A 177 13.76 8.62 3.95
N ALA A 178 13.28 9.32 4.95
CA ALA A 178 13.88 10.56 5.43
C ALA A 178 15.15 10.29 6.26
N ALA A 179 15.10 9.29 7.14
CA ALA A 179 16.25 8.84 7.94
C ALA A 179 17.14 7.84 7.20
N MET A 180 16.71 7.33 6.04
CA MET A 180 17.39 6.27 5.29
C MET A 180 17.53 4.97 6.09
N GLU A 181 16.55 4.67 6.93
CA GLU A 181 16.55 3.49 7.81
C GLU A 181 15.52 2.46 7.36
N LEU A 182 15.93 1.20 7.40
CA LEU A 182 15.02 0.05 7.40
C LEU A 182 14.73 -0.32 8.85
N LYS A 183 13.44 -0.35 9.21
CA LYS A 183 12.97 -0.71 10.54
C LYS A 183 12.18 -2.02 10.51
N MET A 184 12.25 -2.78 11.60
CA MET A 184 11.44 -3.97 11.83
C MET A 184 10.57 -3.77 13.07
N TYR A 185 9.31 -4.20 13.00
CA TYR A 185 8.41 -4.13 14.14
C TYR A 185 8.60 -5.33 15.06
N SER A 186 9.01 -5.08 16.29
CA SER A 186 9.07 -6.09 17.34
C SER A 186 7.67 -6.36 17.87
N LYS A 187 7.05 -7.46 17.46
CA LYS A 187 5.72 -7.88 17.94
C LYS A 187 5.68 -8.08 19.45
N LYS A 188 6.79 -8.55 20.03
CA LYS A 188 6.92 -8.79 21.48
C LYS A 188 6.94 -7.50 22.29
N ASN A 189 7.73 -6.52 21.84
CA ASN A 189 7.94 -5.27 22.57
C ASN A 189 6.98 -4.17 22.11
N LYS A 190 6.28 -4.36 20.97
CA LYS A 190 5.41 -3.39 20.31
C LYS A 190 6.15 -2.08 19.97
N GLU A 191 7.34 -2.22 19.42
CA GLU A 191 8.22 -1.11 19.06
C GLU A 191 8.91 -1.34 17.70
N TRP A 192 9.33 -0.25 17.07
CA TRP A 192 10.14 -0.27 15.86
C TRP A 192 11.63 -0.25 16.19
N VAL A 193 12.39 -1.15 15.57
CA VAL A 193 13.84 -1.25 15.73
C VAL A 193 14.50 -1.03 14.37
N ALA A 194 15.45 -0.10 14.28
CA ALA A 194 16.27 0.07 13.10
C ALA A 194 17.20 -1.14 12.93
N ILE A 195 17.15 -1.78 11.76
CA ILE A 195 17.91 -3.00 11.46
C ILE A 195 18.95 -2.82 10.35
N GLY A 196 18.95 -1.66 9.68
CA GLY A 196 19.91 -1.33 8.65
C GLY A 196 19.54 -0.11 7.83
N ARG A 197 20.24 0.09 6.73
CA ARG A 197 20.02 1.23 5.82
C ARG A 197 19.25 0.82 4.58
N LEU A 198 18.49 1.76 4.04
CA LEU A 198 17.86 1.66 2.73
C LEU A 198 18.90 1.87 1.61
N PRO A 199 18.61 1.45 0.36
CA PRO A 199 19.42 1.82 -0.80
C PRO A 199 19.51 3.35 -0.92
N GLU A 200 20.67 3.89 -1.29
CA GLU A 200 20.89 5.35 -1.37
C GLU A 200 19.87 6.07 -2.25
N ILE A 201 19.38 5.39 -3.28
CA ILE A 201 18.35 5.91 -4.17
C ILE A 201 16.97 6.05 -3.49
N ALA A 202 16.73 5.45 -2.33
CA ALA A 202 15.45 5.50 -1.62
C ALA A 202 15.26 6.75 -0.75
N HIS A 203 16.16 7.72 -0.81
CA HIS A 203 16.02 8.96 -0.02
C HIS A 203 14.83 9.80 -0.50
N SER A 204 13.87 10.08 0.38
CA SER A 204 12.73 10.96 0.16
C SER A 204 12.34 11.62 1.47
N ARG A 205 12.05 12.93 1.45
CA ARG A 205 11.63 13.66 2.65
C ARG A 205 10.21 13.31 3.09
N ASP A 206 9.35 13.03 2.13
CA ASP A 206 7.91 12.86 2.29
C ASP A 206 7.44 11.43 1.96
N GLY A 207 8.33 10.56 1.50
CA GLY A 207 8.04 9.17 1.13
C GLY A 207 7.42 8.99 -0.26
N TRP A 208 7.05 10.07 -0.95
CA TRP A 208 6.50 9.95 -2.31
C TRP A 208 7.59 9.53 -3.32
N GLY A 209 7.16 8.88 -4.39
CA GLY A 209 8.05 8.36 -5.43
C GLY A 209 8.69 7.02 -5.10
N ILE A 210 8.30 6.40 -4.01
CA ILE A 210 8.83 5.12 -3.53
C ILE A 210 7.67 4.16 -3.30
N ALA A 211 7.83 2.91 -3.73
CA ALA A 211 6.96 1.81 -3.36
C ALA A 211 7.76 0.78 -2.56
N PHE A 212 7.14 0.27 -1.49
CA PHE A 212 7.76 -0.69 -0.57
C PHE A 212 6.77 -1.82 -0.29
N ARG A 213 7.13 -3.07 -0.64
CA ARG A 213 6.21 -4.22 -0.57
C ARG A 213 6.96 -5.51 -0.20
N GLY A 214 6.22 -6.43 0.38
CA GLY A 214 6.67 -7.82 0.57
C GLY A 214 6.32 -8.68 -0.64
N CYS A 215 7.19 -9.66 -0.94
CA CYS A 215 6.98 -10.68 -1.96
C CYS A 215 7.51 -12.01 -1.39
N GLY A 216 6.62 -12.81 -0.83
CA GLY A 216 7.00 -14.05 -0.17
C GLY A 216 7.96 -13.82 0.99
N ASN A 217 9.19 -14.30 0.87
CA ASN A 217 10.26 -14.12 1.86
C ASN A 217 11.13 -12.88 1.62
N ARG A 218 10.80 -12.03 0.63
CA ARG A 218 11.59 -10.87 0.22
C ARG A 218 10.89 -9.57 0.55
N VAL A 219 11.69 -8.56 0.83
CA VAL A 219 11.28 -7.17 0.83
C VAL A 219 11.75 -6.53 -0.47
N VAL A 220 10.87 -5.79 -1.13
CA VAL A 220 11.13 -5.11 -2.41
C VAL A 220 10.92 -3.61 -2.22
N ILE A 221 11.87 -2.81 -2.69
CA ILE A 221 11.74 -1.36 -2.77
C ILE A 221 11.92 -0.90 -4.21
N ILE A 222 11.01 -0.04 -4.67
CA ILE A 222 11.03 0.53 -6.01
C ILE A 222 11.16 2.04 -5.83
N CYS A 223 12.18 2.60 -6.44
CA CYS A 223 12.47 4.03 -6.35
C CYS A 223 12.39 4.65 -7.75
N GLY A 224 11.67 5.77 -7.85
CA GLY A 224 11.52 6.50 -9.09
C GLY A 224 12.66 7.48 -9.37
N PRO A 225 12.62 8.17 -10.52
CA PRO A 225 13.63 9.15 -10.85
C PRO A 225 13.63 10.32 -9.85
N ARG A 226 14.83 10.75 -9.44
CA ARG A 226 15.04 11.84 -8.47
C ARG A 226 15.12 13.22 -9.11
N ASP A 227 15.53 13.25 -10.37
CA ASP A 227 15.73 14.48 -11.11
C ASP A 227 15.45 14.30 -12.60
N THR A 228 15.50 15.38 -13.36
CA THR A 228 15.29 15.36 -14.81
C THR A 228 16.42 14.70 -15.60
N GLN A 229 17.56 14.43 -14.97
CA GLN A 229 18.72 13.81 -15.60
C GLN A 229 18.73 12.28 -15.39
N ASN A 230 18.28 11.80 -14.23
CA ASN A 230 18.20 10.38 -13.88
C ASN A 230 16.77 9.85 -14.04
N ARG A 231 16.43 9.46 -15.26
CA ARG A 231 15.09 8.99 -15.65
C ARG A 231 14.93 7.47 -15.50
N TYR A 232 15.38 6.90 -14.38
CA TYR A 232 15.30 5.47 -14.14
C TYR A 232 14.46 5.17 -12.92
N ILE A 233 13.60 4.14 -13.03
CA ILE A 233 13.10 3.40 -11.89
C ILE A 233 14.08 2.28 -11.63
N GLU A 234 14.47 2.12 -10.38
CA GLU A 234 15.28 0.99 -9.93
C GLU A 234 14.52 0.15 -8.91
N ILE A 235 14.72 -1.16 -9.00
CA ILE A 235 14.06 -2.15 -8.15
C ILE A 235 15.15 -2.89 -7.38
N TYR A 236 15.05 -2.83 -6.06
CA TYR A 236 15.94 -3.54 -5.15
C TYR A 236 15.17 -4.56 -4.33
N SER A 237 15.82 -5.64 -3.98
CA SER A 237 15.27 -6.64 -3.06
C SER A 237 16.29 -7.05 -2.01
N TRP A 238 15.78 -7.49 -0.88
CA TRP A 238 16.53 -8.09 0.21
C TRP A 238 15.74 -9.26 0.80
N VAL A 239 16.43 -10.30 1.24
CA VAL A 239 15.86 -11.47 1.91
C VAL A 239 16.23 -11.44 3.37
N PRO A 240 15.29 -11.19 4.30
CA PRO A 240 15.56 -11.06 5.73
C PRO A 240 16.28 -12.25 6.36
N SER A 241 15.99 -13.47 5.92
CA SER A 241 16.63 -14.70 6.44
C SER A 241 18.08 -14.86 6.06
N GLU A 242 18.60 -14.06 5.10
CA GLU A 242 20.00 -14.11 4.64
C GLU A 242 20.92 -13.18 5.47
N GLY A 243 20.38 -12.49 6.47
CA GLY A 243 21.14 -11.63 7.37
C GLY A 243 20.81 -10.15 7.24
N PRO A 244 21.71 -9.26 7.70
CA PRO A 244 21.48 -7.82 7.68
C PRO A 244 21.14 -7.30 6.28
N PRO A 245 20.44 -6.15 6.17
CA PRO A 245 20.01 -5.62 4.88
C PRO A 245 21.16 -5.43 3.88
N GLN A 246 21.17 -6.29 2.86
CA GLN A 246 22.04 -6.21 1.70
C GLN A 246 21.15 -6.11 0.47
N TRP A 247 20.95 -4.89 -0.02
CA TRP A 247 20.05 -4.62 -1.13
C TRP A 247 20.68 -5.01 -2.47
N MET A 248 20.06 -5.96 -3.16
CA MET A 248 20.45 -6.36 -4.51
C MET A 248 19.55 -5.65 -5.52
N ARG A 249 20.12 -4.94 -6.48
CA ARG A 249 19.36 -4.39 -7.60
C ARG A 249 18.95 -5.51 -8.54
N ILE A 250 17.65 -5.77 -8.62
CA ILE A 250 17.06 -6.84 -9.43
C ILE A 250 16.50 -6.35 -10.76
N GLY A 251 16.35 -5.04 -10.93
CA GLY A 251 15.86 -4.47 -12.17
C GLY A 251 15.96 -2.95 -12.23
N TRP A 252 15.84 -2.43 -13.45
CA TRP A 252 15.72 -1.01 -13.72
C TRP A 252 14.96 -0.78 -15.03
N LYS A 253 14.33 0.38 -15.16
CA LYS A 253 13.66 0.78 -16.40
C LYS A 253 13.77 2.28 -16.57
N SER A 254 14.12 2.73 -17.79
CA SER A 254 14.06 4.14 -18.15
C SER A 254 12.59 4.53 -18.33
N ILE A 255 12.13 5.50 -17.56
CA ILE A 255 10.80 6.09 -17.65
C ILE A 255 10.82 7.56 -17.27
N ASN A 256 9.81 8.29 -17.72
CA ASN A 256 9.62 9.70 -17.35
C ASN A 256 8.55 9.89 -16.27
N ASN A 257 8.07 8.79 -15.68
CA ASN A 257 6.93 8.81 -14.78
C ASN A 257 7.36 8.56 -13.34
N PHE A 258 6.61 9.15 -12.43
CA PHE A 258 6.73 8.99 -10.99
C PHE A 258 6.21 7.61 -10.55
N VAL A 259 6.79 7.03 -9.50
CA VAL A 259 6.28 5.80 -8.87
C VAL A 259 5.19 6.19 -7.86
N PHE A 260 3.93 5.88 -8.17
CA PHE A 260 2.82 6.14 -7.25
C PHE A 260 2.57 4.98 -6.32
N ASN A 261 2.55 3.78 -6.86
CA ASN A 261 2.27 2.55 -6.12
C ASN A 261 2.85 1.34 -6.86
N CYS A 262 2.82 0.20 -6.20
CA CYS A 262 3.27 -1.08 -6.74
C CYS A 262 2.34 -2.18 -6.25
N ALA A 263 1.93 -3.04 -7.16
CA ALA A 263 1.32 -4.31 -6.85
C ALA A 263 2.25 -5.43 -7.31
N ILE A 264 2.38 -6.47 -6.50
CA ILE A 264 3.17 -7.66 -6.83
C ILE A 264 2.19 -8.80 -7.06
N MET A 265 2.30 -9.44 -8.23
CA MET A 265 1.44 -10.55 -8.63
C MET A 265 2.26 -11.83 -8.72
N GLY A 266 1.66 -12.98 -8.31
CA GLY A 266 2.29 -14.29 -8.46
C GLY A 266 3.30 -14.65 -7.38
N CYS A 267 3.18 -14.08 -6.19
CA CYS A 267 3.98 -14.47 -5.01
C CYS A 267 3.23 -15.44 -4.11
#